data_a9d20e8029e9b2b05716832e0c7e5fdf
#
_entry.id   a9d20e8029e9b2b05716832e0c7e5fdf
#
_cell.length_a   1.000
_cell.length_b   1.000
_cell.length_c   1.000
_cell.angle_alpha   90.00
_cell.angle_beta   90.00
_cell.angle_gamma   90.00
#
_symmetry.space_group_name_H-M   'P 1'
#
loop_
_entity.id
_entity.type
_entity.pdbx_description
1 polymer ?
#
loop_
_entity_poly.entity_id
_entity_poly.type
_entity_poly.pdbx_seq_one_letter_code
_entity_poly.pdbx_strand_id
1 'polypeptide(L)'
;MNENIIIFGVGGCSRSGKTLLVNELINQYINLPKENNYSDIYEVMHLDDYASYQKVMSCRVKTSLGNVYGNWEYPGSIDWDAFYLNIKVKIKNINSKLQSSPQNKNKKAILILEGFLIFSPIMRKKQDEYDYLNIFDVLIFISLDKSIAKMRRMKTTSVPDDYYEEILWPEYIKNCSKYIEYFNQQKNNNKNELIIDGNKEYNIKNLAICILKWMNIINNDKLIDKEMYNDLFISYNEQIFLIEDSLSST
;
A
#
# COMPACT_ATOMS: atom_id res chain seq x y z
N MET A 1 1.17 -4.60 20.12
CA MET A 1 0.32 -4.66 18.92
C MET A 1 -1.03 -5.23 19.32
N ASN A 2 -2.08 -4.86 18.64
CA ASN A 2 -3.43 -5.29 19.01
C ASN A 2 -3.72 -6.62 18.31
N GLU A 3 -3.68 -7.72 19.03
CA GLU A 3 -3.79 -9.09 18.48
C GLU A 3 -5.07 -9.34 17.68
N ASN A 4 -6.06 -8.43 17.80
CA ASN A 4 -7.37 -8.57 17.16
C ASN A 4 -7.54 -7.74 15.89
N ILE A 5 -6.51 -7.06 15.38
CA ILE A 5 -6.58 -6.27 14.16
C ILE A 5 -5.43 -6.66 13.24
N ILE A 6 -5.72 -7.01 12.00
CA ILE A 6 -4.72 -7.20 10.95
C ILE A 6 -4.60 -5.90 10.17
N ILE A 7 -3.39 -5.36 10.12
CA ILE A 7 -3.11 -4.10 9.43
C ILE A 7 -2.40 -4.37 8.12
N PHE A 8 -3.06 -4.02 7.01
CA PHE A 8 -2.51 -4.08 5.67
C PHE A 8 -1.92 -2.72 5.28
N GLY A 9 -0.73 -2.73 4.71
CA GLY A 9 -0.16 -1.62 3.97
C GLY A 9 -0.22 -1.92 2.47
N VAL A 10 -0.81 -1.02 1.66
CA VAL A 10 -0.87 -1.15 0.20
C VAL A 10 -0.18 0.04 -0.45
N GLY A 11 1.01 -0.21 -1.01
CA GLY A 11 1.87 0.80 -1.63
C GLY A 11 2.05 0.61 -3.14
N GLY A 12 2.69 1.58 -3.76
CA GLY A 12 3.00 1.61 -5.19
C GLY A 12 2.79 3.00 -5.79
N CYS A 13 3.24 3.25 -7.02
CA CYS A 13 3.12 4.58 -7.62
C CYS A 13 1.66 5.01 -7.85
N SER A 14 1.49 6.28 -8.10
CA SER A 14 0.18 6.80 -8.52
C SER A 14 -0.30 6.05 -9.77
N ARG A 15 -1.58 5.65 -9.79
CA ARG A 15 -2.23 4.86 -10.87
C ARG A 15 -1.71 3.42 -11.04
N SER A 16 -1.01 2.87 -10.06
CA SER A 16 -0.65 1.45 -10.06
C SER A 16 -1.82 0.49 -9.84
N GLY A 17 -2.98 0.99 -9.40
CA GLY A 17 -4.16 0.17 -9.13
C GLY A 17 -4.42 -0.13 -7.65
N LYS A 18 -3.70 0.51 -6.73
CA LYS A 18 -3.86 0.33 -5.27
C LYS A 18 -5.30 0.41 -4.81
N THR A 19 -5.96 1.53 -5.08
CA THR A 19 -7.35 1.77 -4.66
C THR A 19 -8.32 0.76 -5.27
N LEU A 20 -8.09 0.34 -6.52
CA LEU A 20 -8.89 -0.71 -7.15
C LEU A 20 -8.73 -2.04 -6.41
N LEU A 21 -7.50 -2.42 -6.09
CA LEU A 21 -7.21 -3.63 -5.31
C LEU A 21 -7.83 -3.55 -3.91
N VAL A 22 -7.67 -2.43 -3.21
CA VAL A 22 -8.22 -2.23 -1.85
C VAL A 22 -9.74 -2.36 -1.86
N ASN A 23 -10.42 -1.72 -2.81
CA ASN A 23 -11.87 -1.82 -2.94
C ASN A 23 -12.33 -3.27 -3.19
N GLU A 24 -11.60 -4.00 -4.03
CA GLU A 24 -11.95 -5.39 -4.31
C GLU A 24 -11.61 -6.32 -3.14
N LEU A 25 -10.50 -6.10 -2.43
CA LEU A 25 -10.19 -6.82 -1.17
C LEU A 25 -11.33 -6.68 -0.16
N ILE A 26 -11.84 -5.47 0.04
CA ILE A 26 -12.98 -5.22 0.92
C ILE A 26 -14.24 -5.90 0.42
N ASN A 27 -14.55 -5.76 -0.88
CA ASN A 27 -15.72 -6.40 -1.49
C ASN A 27 -15.69 -7.92 -1.29
N GLN A 28 -14.57 -8.57 -1.55
CA GLN A 28 -14.42 -10.01 -1.32
C GLN A 28 -14.44 -10.35 0.18
N TYR A 29 -13.79 -9.54 1.03
CA TYR A 29 -13.79 -9.75 2.48
C TYR A 29 -15.20 -9.74 3.08
N ILE A 30 -16.08 -8.87 2.60
CA ILE A 30 -17.47 -8.79 3.09
C ILE A 30 -18.28 -9.99 2.59
N ASN A 31 -18.11 -10.38 1.33
CA ASN A 31 -19.04 -11.28 0.62
C ASN A 31 -18.62 -12.75 0.65
N LEU A 32 -17.41 -13.07 1.04
CA LEU A 32 -16.93 -14.46 1.10
C LEU A 32 -17.06 -15.04 2.51
N PRO A 33 -17.31 -16.37 2.61
CA PRO A 33 -17.22 -17.08 3.88
C PRO A 33 -15.84 -16.90 4.51
N LYS A 34 -15.81 -16.44 5.73
CA LYS A 34 -14.57 -16.22 6.51
C LYS A 34 -14.34 -17.36 7.48
N GLU A 35 -13.09 -17.54 7.84
CA GLU A 35 -12.76 -18.38 8.99
C GLU A 35 -13.47 -17.83 10.26
N ASN A 36 -13.79 -18.73 11.18
CA ASN A 36 -14.59 -18.37 12.38
C ASN A 36 -13.93 -17.31 13.27
N ASN A 37 -12.63 -17.06 13.08
CA ASN A 37 -11.86 -16.06 13.82
C ASN A 37 -11.86 -14.64 13.20
N TYR A 38 -12.61 -14.41 12.08
CA TYR A 38 -12.72 -13.09 11.44
C TYR A 38 -14.12 -12.49 11.59
N SER A 39 -14.17 -11.20 11.88
CA SER A 39 -15.40 -10.40 11.91
C SER A 39 -15.70 -9.76 10.56
N ASP A 40 -16.85 -9.07 10.44
CA ASP A 40 -17.16 -8.22 9.27
C ASP A 40 -16.64 -6.79 9.43
N ILE A 41 -15.90 -6.52 10.51
CA ILE A 41 -15.41 -5.18 10.82
C ILE A 41 -14.14 -4.91 10.03
N TYR A 42 -14.17 -3.82 9.28
CA TYR A 42 -13.02 -3.29 8.55
C TYR A 42 -13.02 -1.76 8.57
N GLU A 43 -11.87 -1.17 8.32
CA GLU A 43 -11.68 0.26 8.08
C GLU A 43 -10.61 0.44 6.99
N VAL A 44 -10.72 1.51 6.20
CA VAL A 44 -9.73 1.90 5.20
C VAL A 44 -9.28 3.32 5.47
N MET A 45 -8.01 3.60 5.23
CA MET A 45 -7.45 4.94 5.26
C MET A 45 -6.61 5.17 4.00
N HIS A 46 -6.86 6.28 3.34
CA HIS A 46 -6.12 6.73 2.17
C HIS A 46 -5.12 7.80 2.58
N LEU A 47 -3.85 7.60 2.28
CA LEU A 47 -2.80 8.56 2.61
C LEU A 47 -3.00 9.89 1.87
N ASP A 48 -3.58 9.84 0.67
CA ASP A 48 -3.84 11.01 -0.15
C ASP A 48 -4.78 12.02 0.54
N ASP A 49 -5.66 11.57 1.46
CA ASP A 49 -6.55 12.43 2.26
C ASP A 49 -5.77 13.32 3.24
N TYR A 50 -4.50 13.02 3.48
CA TYR A 50 -3.61 13.76 4.37
C TYR A 50 -2.59 14.63 3.63
N ALA A 51 -2.69 14.71 2.30
CA ALA A 51 -1.89 15.64 1.52
C ALA A 51 -2.37 17.08 1.78
N SER A 52 -1.46 17.94 2.21
CA SER A 52 -1.77 19.35 2.49
C SER A 52 -1.27 20.24 1.38
N TYR A 53 -2.16 21.01 0.75
CA TYR A 53 -1.78 22.00 -0.27
C TYR A 53 -0.69 22.97 0.24
N GLN A 54 -0.78 23.42 1.48
CA GLN A 54 0.22 24.31 2.06
C GLN A 54 1.59 23.63 2.15
N LYS A 55 1.63 22.37 2.59
CA LYS A 55 2.86 21.59 2.67
C LYS A 55 3.43 21.29 1.27
N VAL A 56 2.58 20.95 0.30
CA VAL A 56 2.98 20.77 -1.10
C VAL A 56 3.60 22.04 -1.67
N MET A 57 2.97 23.18 -1.42
CA MET A 57 3.46 24.48 -1.91
C MET A 57 4.70 24.97 -1.17
N SER A 58 5.00 24.49 0.02
CA SER A 58 6.28 24.72 0.70
C SER A 58 7.45 23.91 0.10
N CYS A 59 7.14 22.84 -0.63
CA CYS A 59 8.09 21.94 -1.27
C CYS A 59 8.12 22.16 -2.80
N ARG A 60 8.16 23.42 -3.25
CA ARG A 60 8.19 23.73 -4.68
C ARG A 60 9.50 23.32 -5.33
N VAL A 61 9.40 22.78 -6.52
CA VAL A 61 10.54 22.41 -7.37
C VAL A 61 10.43 23.15 -8.71
N LYS A 62 11.56 23.65 -9.20
CA LYS A 62 11.67 24.29 -10.51
C LYS A 62 12.25 23.29 -11.49
N THR A 63 11.59 23.08 -12.62
CA THR A 63 12.05 22.21 -13.70
C THR A 63 13.06 22.90 -14.60
N SER A 64 13.72 22.14 -15.46
CA SER A 64 14.67 22.63 -16.46
C SER A 64 14.04 23.64 -17.43
N LEU A 65 12.73 23.50 -17.70
CA LEU A 65 11.94 24.45 -18.51
C LEU A 65 11.59 25.75 -17.76
N GLY A 66 11.95 25.87 -16.49
CA GLY A 66 11.68 27.05 -15.68
C GLY A 66 10.30 27.06 -14.99
N ASN A 67 9.46 26.04 -15.21
CA ASN A 67 8.18 25.89 -14.54
C ASN A 67 8.37 25.57 -13.06
N VAL A 68 7.46 26.04 -12.22
CA VAL A 68 7.51 25.83 -10.76
C VAL A 68 6.26 25.08 -10.32
N TYR A 69 6.46 23.90 -9.75
CA TYR A 69 5.39 23.04 -9.28
C TYR A 69 5.49 22.77 -7.77
N GLY A 70 4.35 22.56 -7.13
CA GLY A 70 4.32 21.94 -5.81
C GLY A 70 4.68 20.47 -5.91
N ASN A 71 5.54 19.96 -5.02
CA ASN A 71 5.95 18.55 -5.03
C ASN A 71 4.98 17.69 -4.21
N TRP A 72 4.01 17.08 -4.88
CA TRP A 72 3.03 16.17 -4.28
C TRP A 72 3.65 14.82 -3.88
N GLU A 73 4.72 14.43 -4.55
CA GLU A 73 5.38 13.13 -4.35
C GLU A 73 6.41 13.16 -3.21
N TYR A 74 6.66 14.35 -2.66
CA TYR A 74 7.58 14.50 -1.55
C TYR A 74 6.91 14.11 -0.22
N PRO A 75 7.54 13.26 0.61
CA PRO A 75 6.95 12.85 1.88
C PRO A 75 6.58 14.00 2.82
N GLY A 76 7.25 15.15 2.73
CA GLY A 76 6.91 16.35 3.48
C GLY A 76 5.59 17.02 3.07
N SER A 77 4.98 16.60 1.94
CA SER A 77 3.66 17.08 1.51
C SER A 77 2.50 16.49 2.34
N ILE A 78 2.77 15.40 3.08
CA ILE A 78 1.77 14.68 3.88
C ILE A 78 1.74 15.21 5.31
N ASP A 79 0.54 15.27 5.88
CA ASP A 79 0.34 15.49 7.31
C ASP A 79 0.42 14.17 8.08
N TRP A 80 1.65 13.74 8.35
CA TRP A 80 1.91 12.48 9.02
C TRP A 80 1.38 12.45 10.46
N ASP A 81 1.42 13.57 11.18
CA ASP A 81 0.93 13.62 12.56
C ASP A 81 -0.59 13.38 12.59
N ALA A 82 -1.33 14.01 11.68
CA ALA A 82 -2.77 13.75 11.52
C ALA A 82 -3.04 12.31 11.06
N PHE A 83 -2.25 11.78 10.13
CA PHE A 83 -2.37 10.40 9.66
C PHE A 83 -2.20 9.40 10.82
N TYR A 84 -1.16 9.55 11.63
CA TYR A 84 -0.90 8.70 12.80
C TYR A 84 -1.97 8.79 13.85
N LEU A 85 -2.41 10.00 14.17
CA LEU A 85 -3.49 10.18 15.13
C LEU A 85 -4.73 9.42 14.69
N ASN A 86 -5.06 9.52 13.39
CA ASN A 86 -6.23 8.84 12.85
C ASN A 86 -6.08 7.31 12.80
N ILE A 87 -4.89 6.76 12.58
CA ILE A 87 -4.64 5.32 12.73
C ILE A 87 -5.01 4.87 14.15
N LYS A 88 -4.55 5.59 15.18
CA LYS A 88 -4.86 5.28 16.59
C LYS A 88 -6.38 5.35 16.87
N VAL A 89 -7.05 6.36 16.30
CA VAL A 89 -8.51 6.52 16.42
C VAL A 89 -9.24 5.34 15.75
N LYS A 90 -8.84 4.96 14.53
CA LYS A 90 -9.43 3.82 13.81
C LYS A 90 -9.25 2.51 14.56
N ILE A 91 -8.05 2.23 15.07
CA ILE A 91 -7.76 1.05 15.90
C ILE A 91 -8.67 1.03 17.13
N LYS A 92 -8.82 2.16 17.83
CA LYS A 92 -9.71 2.27 18.99
C LYS A 92 -11.17 1.97 18.62
N ASN A 93 -11.64 2.53 17.51
CA ASN A 93 -13.01 2.33 17.01
C ASN A 93 -13.27 0.87 16.63
N ILE A 94 -12.33 0.21 15.93
CA ILE A 94 -12.41 -1.20 15.59
C ILE A 94 -12.52 -2.04 16.85
N ASN A 95 -11.69 -1.80 17.85
CA ASN A 95 -11.73 -2.52 19.14
C ASN A 95 -13.05 -2.34 19.85
N SER A 96 -13.57 -1.11 19.89
CA SER A 96 -14.87 -0.85 20.50
C SER A 96 -16.00 -1.63 19.79
N LYS A 97 -15.98 -1.68 18.45
CA LYS A 97 -16.93 -2.47 17.66
C LYS A 97 -16.79 -3.99 17.92
N LEU A 98 -15.56 -4.50 18.03
CA LEU A 98 -15.30 -5.91 18.34
C LEU A 98 -15.84 -6.28 19.75
N GLN A 99 -15.63 -5.42 20.73
CA GLN A 99 -16.04 -5.67 22.10
C GLN A 99 -17.54 -5.51 22.33
N SER A 100 -18.22 -4.65 21.54
CA SER A 100 -19.65 -4.38 21.70
C SER A 100 -20.54 -5.54 21.28
N SER A 101 -20.01 -6.51 20.50
CA SER A 101 -20.78 -7.68 20.03
C SER A 101 -20.17 -8.96 20.61
N PRO A 102 -20.95 -9.75 21.38
CA PRO A 102 -20.48 -11.05 21.88
C PRO A 102 -20.01 -11.99 20.77
N GLN A 103 -20.60 -11.88 19.56
CA GLN A 103 -20.23 -12.70 18.39
C GLN A 103 -18.85 -12.33 17.83
N ASN A 104 -18.34 -11.14 18.10
CA ASN A 104 -17.07 -10.63 17.57
C ASN A 104 -15.96 -10.56 18.60
N LYS A 105 -16.23 -10.81 19.88
CA LYS A 105 -15.30 -10.57 21.01
C LYS A 105 -13.92 -11.20 20.83
N ASN A 106 -13.82 -12.36 20.16
CA ASN A 106 -12.57 -13.07 19.94
C ASN A 106 -12.19 -13.12 18.45
N LYS A 107 -12.83 -12.29 17.62
CA LYS A 107 -12.57 -12.25 16.18
C LYS A 107 -11.58 -11.15 15.83
N LYS A 108 -10.95 -11.32 14.67
CA LYS A 108 -10.06 -10.33 14.08
C LYS A 108 -10.82 -9.41 13.12
N ALA A 109 -10.39 -8.17 13.04
CA ALA A 109 -10.84 -7.18 12.08
C ALA A 109 -9.70 -6.77 11.15
N ILE A 110 -10.01 -6.03 10.08
CA ILE A 110 -9.02 -5.55 9.11
C ILE A 110 -8.96 -4.02 9.12
N LEU A 111 -7.74 -3.48 9.12
CA LEU A 111 -7.45 -2.09 8.82
C LEU A 111 -6.54 -2.04 7.59
N ILE A 112 -6.95 -1.34 6.54
CA ILE A 112 -6.13 -1.16 5.33
C ILE A 112 -5.67 0.28 5.27
N LEU A 113 -4.36 0.49 5.16
CA LEU A 113 -3.72 1.77 4.93
C LEU A 113 -3.16 1.75 3.51
N GLU A 114 -3.63 2.64 2.63
CA GLU A 114 -3.14 2.70 1.25
C GLU A 114 -2.55 4.05 0.90
N GLY A 115 -1.56 4.07 0.03
CA GLY A 115 -1.01 5.30 -0.52
C GLY A 115 0.32 5.13 -1.25
N PHE A 116 0.68 6.12 -2.05
CA PHE A 116 1.91 6.09 -2.84
C PHE A 116 3.19 6.22 -1.99
N LEU A 117 3.10 6.87 -0.81
CA LEU A 117 4.20 7.04 0.14
C LEU A 117 4.01 6.21 1.41
N ILE A 118 3.07 5.26 1.45
CA ILE A 118 2.69 4.55 2.67
C ILE A 118 3.88 3.86 3.35
N PHE A 119 4.91 3.53 2.60
CA PHE A 119 6.14 2.90 3.10
C PHE A 119 7.32 3.87 3.19
N SER A 120 7.09 5.18 3.12
CA SER A 120 8.18 6.17 3.15
C SER A 120 8.95 6.15 4.47
N PRO A 121 10.29 6.09 4.44
CA PRO A 121 11.12 5.97 5.64
C PRO A 121 11.31 7.28 6.43
N ILE A 122 10.77 8.42 5.97
CA ILE A 122 10.84 9.70 6.72
C ILE A 122 10.29 9.56 8.14
N MET A 123 9.40 8.64 8.33
CA MET A 123 8.76 8.32 9.58
C MET A 123 9.71 7.75 10.64
N ARG A 124 10.90 7.25 10.26
CA ARG A 124 11.92 6.74 11.20
C ARG A 124 12.64 7.82 12.00
N LYS A 125 12.50 9.11 11.66
CA LYS A 125 13.24 10.20 12.30
C LYS A 125 12.67 10.68 13.63
N LYS A 126 11.43 10.35 13.96
CA LYS A 126 10.92 10.55 15.32
C LYS A 126 11.31 9.33 16.14
N GLN A 127 12.35 9.46 16.94
CA GLN A 127 12.94 8.44 17.82
C GLN A 127 11.99 7.94 18.92
N ASP A 128 10.74 8.38 18.95
CA ASP A 128 9.82 8.10 20.02
C ASP A 128 8.71 7.14 19.56
N GLU A 129 8.81 5.91 19.99
CA GLU A 129 7.78 4.91 20.29
C GLU A 129 7.31 3.93 19.20
N TYR A 130 7.38 4.17 17.89
CA TYR A 130 6.95 3.15 16.93
C TYR A 130 7.75 3.20 15.64
N ASP A 131 8.47 2.12 15.35
CA ASP A 131 8.85 1.81 13.98
C ASP A 131 7.55 1.62 13.19
N TYR A 132 7.16 2.63 12.42
CA TYR A 132 5.90 2.66 11.67
C TYR A 132 5.72 1.43 10.77
N LEU A 133 6.80 0.94 10.18
CA LEU A 133 6.73 -0.24 9.35
C LEU A 133 6.43 -1.50 10.17
N ASN A 134 6.62 -1.46 11.49
CA ASN A 134 6.25 -2.56 12.38
C ASN A 134 4.77 -2.61 12.75
N ILE A 135 3.97 -1.60 12.39
CA ILE A 135 2.51 -1.69 12.60
C ILE A 135 1.84 -2.61 11.58
N PHE A 136 2.44 -2.82 10.40
CA PHE A 136 1.85 -3.64 9.35
C PHE A 136 2.07 -5.12 9.62
N ASP A 137 1.00 -5.89 9.54
CA ASP A 137 1.03 -7.36 9.52
C ASP A 137 1.22 -7.88 8.10
N VAL A 138 0.78 -7.10 7.10
CA VAL A 138 0.82 -7.42 5.67
C VAL A 138 1.30 -6.20 4.89
N LEU A 139 2.25 -6.40 4.01
CA LEU A 139 2.79 -5.38 3.12
C LEU A 139 2.54 -5.80 1.67
N ILE A 140 1.80 -5.00 0.92
CA ILE A 140 1.53 -5.22 -0.51
C ILE A 140 2.10 -4.04 -1.28
N PHE A 141 2.99 -4.31 -2.22
CA PHE A 141 3.58 -3.30 -3.09
C PHE A 141 3.25 -3.60 -4.55
N ILE A 142 2.63 -2.64 -5.25
CA ILE A 142 2.35 -2.77 -6.68
C ILE A 142 3.43 -2.04 -7.46
N SER A 143 4.30 -2.81 -8.08
CA SER A 143 5.38 -2.35 -8.94
C SER A 143 4.83 -2.00 -10.33
N LEU A 144 5.39 -0.98 -10.99
CA LEU A 144 4.94 -0.53 -12.30
C LEU A 144 6.09 0.14 -13.05
N ASP A 145 6.24 -0.18 -14.34
CA ASP A 145 7.22 0.47 -15.19
C ASP A 145 6.86 1.93 -15.45
N LYS A 146 7.90 2.76 -15.65
CA LYS A 146 7.76 4.20 -15.91
C LYS A 146 6.80 4.50 -17.06
N SER A 147 6.97 3.81 -18.18
CA SER A 147 6.18 4.00 -19.40
C SER A 147 4.69 3.71 -19.16
N ILE A 148 4.39 2.62 -18.46
CA ILE A 148 3.03 2.21 -18.14
C ILE A 148 2.42 3.14 -17.08
N ALA A 149 3.18 3.52 -16.06
CA ALA A 149 2.76 4.49 -15.06
C ALA A 149 2.41 5.85 -15.70
N LYS A 150 3.28 6.34 -16.59
CA LYS A 150 3.05 7.58 -17.36
C LYS A 150 1.79 7.47 -18.21
N MET A 151 1.67 6.41 -19.00
CA MET A 151 0.51 6.18 -19.87
C MET A 151 -0.81 6.16 -19.06
N ARG A 152 -0.85 5.46 -17.93
CA ARG A 152 -2.03 5.40 -17.07
C ARG A 152 -2.35 6.76 -16.42
N ARG A 153 -1.31 7.51 -16.03
CA ARG A 153 -1.47 8.86 -15.45
C ARG A 153 -2.05 9.82 -16.47
N MET A 154 -1.51 9.86 -17.70
CA MET A 154 -1.93 10.75 -18.77
C MET A 154 -3.38 10.49 -19.25
N LYS A 155 -3.87 9.25 -19.14
CA LYS A 155 -5.27 8.92 -19.45
C LYS A 155 -6.27 9.51 -18.44
N THR A 156 -5.84 9.86 -17.26
CA THR A 156 -6.74 10.23 -16.15
C THR A 156 -6.58 11.67 -15.69
N THR A 157 -5.40 12.24 -15.85
CA THR A 157 -5.07 13.62 -15.44
C THR A 157 -4.06 14.21 -16.42
N SER A 158 -4.28 15.46 -16.82
CA SER A 158 -3.27 16.20 -17.56
C SER A 158 -2.12 16.57 -16.62
N VAL A 159 -1.03 15.85 -16.74
CA VAL A 159 0.20 16.13 -15.97
C VAL A 159 1.24 16.62 -16.95
N PRO A 160 1.87 17.80 -16.73
CA PRO A 160 2.94 18.30 -17.59
C PRO A 160 4.11 17.31 -17.66
N ASP A 161 4.69 17.15 -18.85
CA ASP A 161 5.78 16.18 -19.08
C ASP A 161 7.00 16.48 -18.20
N ASP A 162 7.37 17.74 -18.07
CA ASP A 162 8.49 18.17 -17.23
C ASP A 162 8.25 17.86 -15.75
N TYR A 163 7.00 18.03 -15.25
CA TYR A 163 6.66 17.61 -13.90
C TYR A 163 6.80 16.10 -13.72
N TYR A 164 6.31 15.29 -14.70
CA TYR A 164 6.40 13.86 -14.63
C TYR A 164 7.85 13.36 -14.61
N GLU A 165 8.65 13.87 -15.55
CA GLU A 165 10.02 13.39 -15.78
C GLU A 165 11.01 13.86 -14.71
N GLU A 166 10.87 15.12 -14.24
CA GLU A 166 11.86 15.73 -13.38
C GLU A 166 11.47 15.73 -11.88
N ILE A 167 10.18 15.53 -11.56
CA ILE A 167 9.71 15.59 -10.17
C ILE A 167 9.03 14.29 -9.76
N LEU A 168 7.92 13.91 -10.44
CA LEU A 168 7.08 12.80 -10.01
C LEU A 168 7.84 11.48 -10.01
N TRP A 169 8.38 11.10 -11.16
CA TRP A 169 9.05 9.80 -11.29
C TRP A 169 10.35 9.70 -10.46
N PRO A 170 11.24 10.70 -10.45
CA PRO A 170 12.43 10.67 -9.60
C PRO A 170 12.12 10.57 -8.10
N GLU A 171 11.10 11.28 -7.60
CA GLU A 171 10.70 11.15 -6.19
C GLU A 171 10.11 9.77 -5.89
N TYR A 172 9.31 9.21 -6.80
CA TYR A 172 8.81 7.85 -6.67
C TYR A 172 9.96 6.84 -6.56
N ILE A 173 10.92 6.87 -7.49
CA ILE A 173 12.10 5.99 -7.47
C ILE A 173 12.86 6.11 -6.16
N LYS A 174 13.14 7.34 -5.71
CA LYS A 174 13.84 7.60 -4.46
C LYS A 174 13.11 7.03 -3.23
N ASN A 175 11.79 7.04 -3.23
CA ASN A 175 11.00 6.47 -2.14
C ASN A 175 10.91 4.93 -2.25
N CYS A 176 10.85 4.38 -3.47
CA CYS A 176 10.84 2.95 -3.71
C CYS A 176 12.16 2.27 -3.35
N SER A 177 13.32 2.83 -3.74
CA SER A 177 14.62 2.26 -3.42
C SER A 177 14.82 2.09 -1.92
N LYS A 178 14.38 3.07 -1.13
CA LYS A 178 14.43 2.97 0.34
C LYS A 178 13.52 1.90 0.90
N TYR A 179 12.37 1.67 0.25
CA TYR A 179 11.46 0.59 0.64
C TYR A 179 12.06 -0.78 0.33
N ILE A 180 12.70 -0.93 -0.83
CA ILE A 180 13.44 -2.15 -1.21
C ILE A 180 14.60 -2.43 -0.24
N GLU A 181 15.36 -1.41 0.13
CA GLU A 181 16.41 -1.54 1.14
C GLU A 181 15.86 -2.05 2.47
N TYR A 182 14.70 -1.53 2.89
CA TYR A 182 14.02 -2.00 4.10
C TYR A 182 13.58 -3.46 3.97
N PHE A 183 12.95 -3.84 2.87
CA PHE A 183 12.57 -5.24 2.58
C PHE A 183 13.76 -6.17 2.69
N ASN A 184 14.88 -5.81 2.06
CA ASN A 184 16.10 -6.59 2.09
C ASN A 184 16.68 -6.77 3.51
N GLN A 185 16.50 -5.77 4.36
CA GLN A 185 16.96 -5.82 5.76
C GLN A 185 16.05 -6.68 6.65
N GLN A 186 14.77 -6.83 6.31
CA GLN A 186 13.76 -7.54 7.12
C GLN A 186 13.59 -9.02 6.75
N LYS A 187 14.43 -9.57 5.87
CA LYS A 187 14.36 -10.98 5.38
C LYS A 187 14.08 -12.06 6.44
N ASN A 188 14.34 -11.77 7.73
CA ASN A 188 14.20 -12.73 8.83
C ASN A 188 13.00 -12.47 9.76
N ASN A 189 12.14 -11.49 9.50
CA ASN A 189 11.16 -11.01 10.47
C ASN A 189 9.71 -11.51 10.25
N ASN A 190 9.49 -12.63 9.55
CA ASN A 190 8.17 -13.28 9.39
C ASN A 190 7.00 -12.34 8.99
N LYS A 191 7.25 -11.24 8.30
CA LYS A 191 6.18 -10.39 7.77
C LYS A 191 5.63 -10.98 6.48
N ASN A 192 4.33 -10.92 6.32
CA ASN A 192 3.66 -11.28 5.07
C ASN A 192 3.86 -10.13 4.08
N GLU A 193 4.73 -10.33 3.11
CA GLU A 193 5.11 -9.33 2.10
C GLU A 193 4.80 -9.87 0.71
N LEU A 194 4.15 -9.05 -0.11
CA LEU A 194 3.76 -9.39 -1.47
C LEU A 194 4.10 -8.24 -2.42
N ILE A 195 4.83 -8.53 -3.47
CA ILE A 195 5.06 -7.61 -4.58
C ILE A 195 4.23 -8.08 -5.77
N ILE A 196 3.42 -7.18 -6.31
CA ILE A 196 2.55 -7.44 -7.45
C ILE A 196 3.14 -6.72 -8.67
N ASP A 197 3.37 -7.45 -9.75
CA ASP A 197 3.76 -6.87 -11.03
C ASP A 197 2.55 -6.17 -11.67
N GLY A 198 2.45 -4.87 -11.47
CA GLY A 198 1.36 -4.05 -12.01
C GLY A 198 1.40 -3.86 -13.53
N ASN A 199 2.45 -4.34 -14.23
CA ASN A 199 2.51 -4.35 -15.70
C ASN A 199 1.64 -5.47 -16.29
N LYS A 200 1.39 -6.51 -15.53
CA LYS A 200 0.50 -7.62 -15.91
C LYS A 200 -0.96 -7.23 -15.77
N GLU A 201 -1.79 -7.83 -16.59
CA GLU A 201 -3.25 -7.75 -16.45
C GLU A 201 -3.74 -8.87 -15.54
N TYR A 202 -4.31 -8.48 -14.40
CA TYR A 202 -4.94 -9.42 -13.47
C TYR A 202 -6.46 -9.27 -13.49
N ASN A 203 -7.16 -10.40 -13.35
CA ASN A 203 -8.53 -10.35 -12.86
C ASN A 203 -8.48 -9.89 -11.39
N ILE A 204 -8.86 -8.66 -11.13
CA ILE A 204 -8.72 -8.02 -9.81
C ILE A 204 -9.49 -8.77 -8.72
N LYS A 205 -10.61 -9.39 -9.06
CA LYS A 205 -11.39 -10.21 -8.13
C LYS A 205 -10.60 -11.46 -7.71
N ASN A 206 -10.04 -12.17 -8.69
CA ASN A 206 -9.22 -13.36 -8.40
C ASN A 206 -7.98 -12.98 -7.60
N LEU A 207 -7.33 -11.87 -7.93
CA LEU A 207 -6.19 -11.33 -7.19
C LEU A 207 -6.55 -11.07 -5.71
N ALA A 208 -7.66 -10.41 -5.45
CA ALA A 208 -8.13 -10.15 -4.09
C ALA A 208 -8.41 -11.45 -3.32
N ILE A 209 -9.06 -12.43 -3.96
CA ILE A 209 -9.34 -13.74 -3.36
C ILE A 209 -8.03 -14.47 -3.03
N CYS A 210 -7.05 -14.48 -3.94
CA CYS A 210 -5.73 -15.08 -3.70
C CYS A 210 -5.02 -14.46 -2.49
N ILE A 211 -5.06 -13.13 -2.35
CA ILE A 211 -4.46 -12.43 -1.22
C ILE A 211 -5.15 -12.80 0.10
N LEU A 212 -6.49 -12.80 0.13
CA LEU A 212 -7.24 -13.19 1.32
C LEU A 212 -7.01 -14.65 1.72
N LYS A 213 -6.85 -15.54 0.74
CA LYS A 213 -6.46 -16.94 0.99
C LYS A 213 -5.06 -17.05 1.54
N TRP A 214 -4.10 -16.38 0.93
CA TRP A 214 -2.71 -16.34 1.40
C TRP A 214 -2.62 -15.92 2.87
N MET A 215 -3.47 -14.97 3.28
CA MET A 215 -3.57 -14.52 4.66
C MET A 215 -4.39 -15.46 5.57
N ASN A 216 -4.85 -16.60 5.07
CA ASN A 216 -5.73 -17.51 5.77
C ASN A 216 -7.03 -16.86 6.31
N ILE A 217 -7.50 -15.79 5.63
CA ILE A 217 -8.75 -15.10 5.97
C ILE A 217 -9.95 -15.89 5.43
N ILE A 218 -9.77 -16.54 4.28
CA ILE A 218 -10.74 -17.42 3.66
C ILE A 218 -10.11 -18.79 3.42
N ASN A 219 -10.90 -19.87 3.52
CA ASN A 219 -10.44 -21.23 3.33
C ASN A 219 -11.29 -21.96 2.27
N ASN A 220 -11.38 -21.38 1.07
CA ASN A 220 -12.17 -21.97 0.00
C ASN A 220 -11.33 -22.16 -1.27
N ASP A 221 -10.71 -23.33 -1.40
CA ASP A 221 -9.85 -23.67 -2.54
C ASP A 221 -10.58 -23.70 -3.90
N LYS A 222 -11.91 -23.81 -3.91
CA LYS A 222 -12.70 -23.78 -5.14
C LYS A 222 -12.79 -22.41 -5.79
N LEU A 223 -12.49 -21.35 -5.03
CA LEU A 223 -12.54 -19.95 -5.51
C LEU A 223 -11.19 -19.48 -6.05
N ILE A 224 -10.15 -20.30 -5.96
CA ILE A 224 -8.78 -19.88 -6.27
C ILE A 224 -8.44 -20.26 -7.71
N ASP A 225 -8.00 -19.27 -8.45
CA ASP A 225 -7.22 -19.48 -9.67
C ASP A 225 -5.81 -19.95 -9.24
N LYS A 226 -5.54 -21.24 -9.40
CA LYS A 226 -4.29 -21.84 -8.94
C LYS A 226 -3.07 -21.35 -9.72
N GLU A 227 -3.23 -21.07 -11.00
CA GLU A 227 -2.17 -20.52 -11.85
C GLU A 227 -1.80 -19.13 -11.36
N MET A 228 -2.77 -18.24 -11.23
CA MET A 228 -2.58 -16.90 -10.68
C MET A 228 -2.00 -16.93 -9.26
N TYR A 229 -2.47 -17.86 -8.40
CA TYR A 229 -1.95 -17.98 -7.03
C TYR A 229 -0.46 -18.33 -7.03
N ASN A 230 -0.05 -19.27 -7.87
CA ASN A 230 1.35 -19.64 -7.99
C ASN A 230 2.20 -18.51 -8.59
N ASP A 231 1.69 -17.83 -9.61
CA ASP A 231 2.37 -16.68 -10.23
C ASP A 231 2.58 -15.49 -9.30
N LEU A 232 1.63 -15.25 -8.40
CA LEU A 232 1.70 -14.15 -7.42
C LEU A 232 2.75 -14.41 -6.33
N PHE A 233 2.91 -15.66 -5.93
CA PHE A 233 3.79 -16.06 -4.82
C PHE A 233 5.10 -16.66 -5.33
N ILE A 234 5.66 -16.07 -6.41
CA ILE A 234 7.03 -16.32 -6.88
C ILE A 234 8.01 -16.06 -5.73
N SER A 235 9.16 -16.74 -5.77
CA SER A 235 10.18 -16.60 -4.73
C SER A 235 10.55 -15.12 -4.46
N TYR A 236 10.80 -14.80 -3.24
CA TYR A 236 11.17 -13.44 -2.79
C TYR A 236 12.30 -12.80 -3.63
N ASN A 237 13.27 -13.61 -4.09
CA ASN A 237 14.41 -13.13 -4.89
C ASN A 237 13.96 -12.68 -6.30
N GLU A 238 12.98 -13.34 -6.89
CA GLU A 238 12.42 -12.94 -8.20
C GLU A 238 11.57 -11.68 -8.07
N GLN A 239 10.87 -11.49 -6.95
CA GLN A 239 10.07 -10.28 -6.69
C GLN A 239 10.93 -9.02 -6.57
N ILE A 240 12.13 -9.12 -5.95
CA ILE A 240 13.06 -8.01 -5.87
C ILE A 240 13.62 -7.65 -7.25
N PHE A 241 13.93 -8.66 -8.06
CA PHE A 241 14.43 -8.45 -9.41
C PHE A 241 13.45 -7.62 -10.27
N LEU A 242 12.15 -7.85 -10.14
CA LEU A 242 11.11 -7.07 -10.84
C LEU A 242 11.14 -5.58 -10.48
N ILE A 243 11.47 -5.24 -9.22
CA ILE A 243 11.56 -3.84 -8.81
C ILE A 243 12.89 -3.23 -9.28
N GLU A 244 13.99 -3.95 -9.15
CA GLU A 244 15.31 -3.48 -9.60
C GLU A 244 15.34 -3.25 -11.12
N ASP A 245 14.70 -4.12 -11.90
CA ASP A 245 14.54 -3.94 -13.34
C ASP A 245 13.71 -2.71 -13.70
N SER A 246 12.62 -2.46 -12.95
CA SER A 246 11.81 -1.25 -13.12
C SER A 246 12.56 0.04 -12.78
N LEU A 247 13.57 -0.05 -11.88
CA LEU A 247 14.43 1.06 -11.50
C LEU A 247 15.60 1.28 -12.47
N SER A 248 16.12 0.21 -13.10
CA SER A 248 17.25 0.27 -14.03
C SER A 248 16.88 0.72 -15.44
N SER A 249 15.60 0.68 -15.79
CA SER A 249 15.05 1.14 -17.09
C SER A 249 14.87 2.67 -17.17
N THR A 250 15.49 3.42 -16.25
CA THR A 250 15.53 4.88 -16.20
C THR A 250 16.86 5.43 -16.64
#